data_b511eb8b437bce349a07b84ec8dd5872
#
_entry.id   b511eb8b437bce349a07b84ec8dd5872
#
_cell.length_a   1.000
_cell.length_b   1.000
_cell.length_c   1.000
_cell.angle_alpha   90.00
_cell.angle_beta   90.00
_cell.angle_gamma   90.00
#
_symmetry.space_group_name_H-M   'P 1'
#
loop_
_entity.id
_entity.type
_entity.pdbx_description
1 polymer ?
#
loop_
_entity_poly.entity_id
_entity_poly.type
_entity_poly.pdbx_seq_one_letter_code
_entity_poly.pdbx_strand_id
1 'polypeptide(L)'
;MTARLPLPPSLYADTAVAPVATPPLDVDKTASVAIVGGGYTGLSTALHLAEQGVEALVLEAQEPGWGASGNNGGHTNPGLKHDPDQIEADFGAELGRRMIDFAYGTTNFTHDLIGRYQIPCEARQNGTLRTAYNEASAAAIEATAKQCIRRGMPVTYLNREQLREMTGTDRYIGGMLDSRGGDLHPLSYARGLARAAISAGAKVHGETPALSLRRDGSRWRIETPRAIVHADKVLLATNGFTDDLWPALRRTIVPVFSSIAATAPLSDEVARSIMPTRPVLYESGHITVYYRIDQQNRLLMGGRGPMRWISAPNDVAYLMRYAERLWPQLKGVAWTHGWNSRLAITGDHYPHVHEPAEGVLISLGCNGRGVALSTAMGAQLARRLIGGARAEIDMPVTGIKPIPMHAFWPVGVTTAVIAGRVRDRLGI
;
A
#
# COMPACT_ATOMS: atom_id res chain seq x y z
N MET A 1 5.42 -23.78 18.19
CA MET A 1 6.34 -22.70 17.76
C MET A 1 6.07 -22.41 16.30
N THR A 2 5.47 -21.27 15.97
CA THR A 2 5.39 -20.82 14.57
C THR A 2 6.80 -20.44 14.14
N ALA A 3 7.41 -21.24 13.25
CA ALA A 3 8.74 -20.94 12.73
C ALA A 3 8.71 -19.60 11.96
N ARG A 4 9.78 -18.81 12.07
CA ARG A 4 9.98 -17.63 11.23
C ARG A 4 9.90 -18.06 9.77
N LEU A 5 8.98 -17.44 9.03
CA LEU A 5 8.93 -17.62 7.58
C LEU A 5 10.00 -16.73 6.93
N PRO A 6 10.74 -17.23 5.95
CA PRO A 6 11.65 -16.39 5.18
C PRO A 6 10.86 -15.27 4.49
N LEU A 7 11.56 -14.20 4.13
CA LEU A 7 10.96 -13.19 3.25
C LEU A 7 10.49 -13.85 1.96
N PRO A 8 9.35 -13.41 1.40
CA PRO A 8 8.97 -13.84 0.05
C PRO A 8 10.12 -13.56 -0.93
N PRO A 9 10.50 -14.52 -1.77
CA PRO A 9 11.56 -14.32 -2.74
C PRO A 9 11.17 -13.19 -3.70
N SER A 10 11.89 -12.07 -3.61
CA SER A 10 11.59 -10.86 -4.37
C SER A 10 12.87 -10.07 -4.62
N LEU A 11 12.86 -9.22 -5.63
CA LEU A 11 13.95 -8.25 -5.83
C LEU A 11 14.24 -7.46 -4.55
N TYR A 12 13.20 -7.12 -3.80
CA TYR A 12 13.36 -6.32 -2.58
C TYR A 12 14.00 -7.10 -1.42
N ALA A 13 13.79 -8.42 -1.34
CA ALA A 13 14.47 -9.25 -0.36
C ALA A 13 15.99 -9.28 -0.60
N ASP A 14 16.40 -9.24 -1.88
CA ASP A 14 17.81 -9.32 -2.28
C ASP A 14 18.52 -7.97 -2.22
N THR A 15 17.80 -6.85 -2.31
CA THR A 15 18.39 -5.51 -2.51
C THR A 15 18.11 -4.52 -1.38
N ALA A 16 17.26 -4.87 -0.40
CA ALA A 16 16.93 -3.96 0.69
C ALA A 16 18.11 -3.70 1.62
N VAL A 17 18.07 -2.52 2.27
CA VAL A 17 18.98 -2.22 3.39
C VAL A 17 18.89 -3.29 4.47
N ALA A 18 19.93 -3.43 5.30
CA ALA A 18 19.98 -4.42 6.36
C ALA A 18 18.74 -4.38 7.28
N PRO A 19 18.24 -5.54 7.76
CA PRO A 19 17.11 -5.60 8.67
C PRO A 19 17.44 -4.90 10.00
N VAL A 20 16.38 -4.49 10.70
CA VAL A 20 16.49 -3.94 12.06
C VAL A 20 16.31 -5.06 13.05
N ALA A 21 17.09 -5.02 14.15
CA ALA A 21 16.93 -5.98 15.24
C ALA A 21 15.55 -5.77 15.91
N THR A 22 14.69 -6.78 15.81
CA THR A 22 13.36 -6.84 16.42
C THR A 22 13.21 -8.18 17.11
N PRO A 23 13.84 -8.37 18.30
CA PRO A 23 13.80 -9.65 18.99
C PRO A 23 12.37 -10.06 19.32
N PRO A 24 12.06 -11.38 19.30
CA PRO A 24 10.77 -11.86 19.77
C PRO A 24 10.48 -11.40 21.20
N LEU A 25 9.19 -11.21 21.50
CA LEU A 25 8.76 -10.93 22.86
C LEU A 25 8.73 -12.24 23.67
N ASP A 26 9.54 -12.33 24.72
CA ASP A 26 9.73 -13.53 25.54
C ASP A 26 9.37 -13.33 27.03
N VAL A 27 8.98 -12.12 27.42
CA VAL A 27 8.51 -11.77 28.77
C VAL A 27 7.24 -10.93 28.69
N ASP A 28 6.36 -11.12 29.68
CA ASP A 28 5.13 -10.36 29.78
C ASP A 28 5.38 -8.86 29.84
N LYS A 29 4.55 -8.08 29.15
CA LYS A 29 4.66 -6.62 29.08
C LYS A 29 3.34 -5.93 29.33
N THR A 30 3.46 -4.72 29.85
CA THR A 30 2.40 -3.73 29.85
C THR A 30 2.80 -2.60 28.90
N ALA A 31 1.87 -2.05 28.15
CA ALA A 31 2.08 -0.92 27.26
C ALA A 31 0.86 0.02 27.26
N SER A 32 1.07 1.30 26.99
CA SER A 32 -0.04 2.22 26.77
C SER A 32 -0.80 1.86 25.49
N VAL A 33 -0.08 1.53 24.42
CA VAL A 33 -0.67 1.11 23.15
C VAL A 33 0.06 -0.13 22.62
N ALA A 34 -0.69 -1.20 22.37
CA ALA A 34 -0.22 -2.35 21.59
C ALA A 34 -0.68 -2.23 20.13
N ILE A 35 0.22 -2.51 19.19
CA ILE A 35 -0.03 -2.42 17.76
C ILE A 35 0.22 -3.80 17.14
N VAL A 36 -0.79 -4.37 16.52
CA VAL A 36 -0.69 -5.67 15.83
C VAL A 36 -0.47 -5.41 14.34
N GLY A 37 0.73 -5.76 13.86
CA GLY A 37 1.20 -5.61 12.48
C GLY A 37 2.30 -4.58 12.32
N GLY A 38 3.47 -5.02 11.89
CA GLY A 38 4.67 -4.22 11.60
C GLY A 38 4.76 -3.77 10.14
N GLY A 39 3.62 -3.42 9.52
CA GLY A 39 3.55 -2.77 8.22
C GLY A 39 3.64 -1.24 8.33
N TYR A 40 3.49 -0.53 7.21
CA TYR A 40 3.59 0.93 7.17
C TYR A 40 2.66 1.62 8.17
N THR A 41 1.38 1.21 8.27
CA THR A 41 0.42 1.80 9.21
C THR A 41 0.87 1.61 10.66
N GLY A 42 1.19 0.38 11.06
CA GLY A 42 1.58 0.09 12.45
C GLY A 42 2.88 0.78 12.85
N LEU A 43 3.91 0.73 11.99
CA LEU A 43 5.20 1.36 12.24
C LEU A 43 5.10 2.89 12.28
N SER A 44 4.33 3.49 11.35
CA SER A 44 4.09 4.94 11.38
C SER A 44 3.31 5.36 12.61
N THR A 45 2.29 4.58 13.03
CA THR A 45 1.58 4.84 14.28
C THR A 45 2.52 4.77 15.48
N ALA A 46 3.35 3.74 15.55
CA ALA A 46 4.32 3.57 16.64
C ALA A 46 5.31 4.74 16.71
N LEU A 47 5.81 5.19 15.55
CA LEU A 47 6.70 6.35 15.46
C LEU A 47 6.03 7.61 16.04
N HIS A 48 4.83 7.95 15.57
CA HIS A 48 4.14 9.19 15.99
C HIS A 48 3.64 9.13 17.46
N LEU A 49 3.35 7.94 17.99
CA LEU A 49 3.10 7.76 19.43
C LEU A 49 4.36 8.01 20.23
N ALA A 50 5.48 7.41 19.83
CA ALA A 50 6.77 7.57 20.51
C ALA A 50 7.28 9.03 20.47
N GLU A 51 7.10 9.75 19.37
CA GLU A 51 7.39 11.20 19.26
C GLU A 51 6.59 12.04 20.30
N GLN A 52 5.44 11.54 20.74
CA GLN A 52 4.60 12.17 21.78
C GLN A 52 4.86 11.60 23.18
N GLY A 53 5.90 10.78 23.36
CA GLY A 53 6.23 10.16 24.64
C GLY A 53 5.27 9.05 25.08
N VAL A 54 4.41 8.53 24.17
CA VAL A 54 3.49 7.45 24.46
C VAL A 54 4.18 6.10 24.21
N GLU A 55 4.14 5.21 25.19
CA GLU A 55 4.71 3.88 25.08
C GLU A 55 3.93 3.04 24.06
N ALA A 56 4.57 2.77 22.92
CA ALA A 56 4.04 1.97 21.83
C ALA A 56 4.81 0.65 21.70
N LEU A 57 4.08 -0.46 21.65
CA LEU A 57 4.62 -1.81 21.49
C LEU A 57 4.03 -2.46 20.24
N VAL A 58 4.86 -2.73 19.24
CA VAL A 58 4.48 -3.38 17.98
C VAL A 58 4.72 -4.88 18.07
N LEU A 59 3.69 -5.66 17.74
CA LEU A 59 3.72 -7.12 17.63
C LEU A 59 3.63 -7.47 16.14
N GLU A 60 4.74 -7.93 15.56
CA GLU A 60 4.83 -8.37 14.16
C GLU A 60 5.04 -9.88 14.09
N ALA A 61 4.23 -10.54 13.28
CA ALA A 61 4.25 -12.00 13.19
C ALA A 61 5.56 -12.55 12.59
N GLN A 62 6.23 -11.76 11.75
CA GLN A 62 7.48 -12.14 11.07
C GLN A 62 8.57 -11.08 11.32
N GLU A 63 8.95 -10.33 10.30
CA GLU A 63 9.81 -9.14 10.43
C GLU A 63 9.07 -7.90 9.90
N PRO A 64 9.41 -6.68 10.35
CA PRO A 64 8.83 -5.46 9.81
C PRO A 64 8.87 -5.40 8.29
N GLY A 65 7.70 -5.21 7.66
CA GLY A 65 7.58 -5.17 6.22
C GLY A 65 7.46 -6.52 5.52
N TRP A 66 7.44 -7.66 6.21
CA TRP A 66 7.32 -8.99 5.59
C TRP A 66 6.09 -9.12 4.67
N GLY A 67 4.99 -8.51 5.03
CA GLY A 67 3.75 -8.51 4.26
C GLY A 67 3.76 -7.57 3.05
N ALA A 68 2.59 -7.01 2.73
CA ALA A 68 2.42 -6.13 1.58
C ALA A 68 3.30 -4.87 1.62
N SER A 69 3.68 -4.40 2.80
CA SER A 69 4.51 -3.21 2.96
C SER A 69 5.91 -3.37 2.36
N GLY A 70 6.52 -4.55 2.43
CA GLY A 70 7.83 -4.79 1.81
C GLY A 70 7.76 -5.37 0.39
N ASN A 71 6.56 -5.69 -0.13
CA ASN A 71 6.41 -6.45 -1.38
C ASN A 71 5.50 -5.77 -2.42
N ASN A 72 5.18 -4.49 -2.25
CA ASN A 72 4.34 -3.71 -3.17
C ASN A 72 5.14 -3.14 -4.35
N GLY A 73 4.47 -2.40 -5.25
CA GLY A 73 5.11 -1.79 -6.44
C GLY A 73 6.05 -0.62 -6.16
N GLY A 74 6.11 -0.13 -4.93
CA GLY A 74 6.93 1.03 -4.56
C GLY A 74 6.34 2.37 -4.98
N HIS A 75 5.12 2.42 -5.48
CA HIS A 75 4.48 3.67 -5.94
C HIS A 75 3.90 4.47 -4.77
N THR A 76 4.27 5.72 -4.64
CA THR A 76 3.62 6.70 -3.78
C THR A 76 2.57 7.44 -4.60
N ASN A 77 1.35 6.89 -4.67
CA ASN A 77 0.27 7.45 -5.47
C ASN A 77 -0.62 8.38 -4.62
N PRO A 78 -0.88 9.63 -5.05
CA PRO A 78 -1.82 10.52 -4.37
C PRO A 78 -3.28 10.09 -4.58
N GLY A 79 -4.14 10.45 -3.65
CA GLY A 79 -5.59 10.26 -3.72
C GLY A 79 -6.09 8.85 -3.33
N LEU A 80 -7.39 8.67 -3.40
CA LEU A 80 -8.10 7.42 -3.18
C LEU A 80 -8.47 6.73 -4.51
N LYS A 81 -9.21 5.62 -4.45
CA LYS A 81 -9.74 4.95 -5.65
C LYS A 81 -10.82 5.79 -6.32
N HIS A 82 -11.61 6.50 -5.55
CA HIS A 82 -12.66 7.40 -6.02
C HIS A 82 -12.09 8.78 -6.38
N ASP A 83 -12.69 9.41 -7.39
CA ASP A 83 -12.34 10.75 -7.80
C ASP A 83 -12.86 11.79 -6.79
N PRO A 84 -12.31 13.00 -6.72
CA PRO A 84 -12.67 13.99 -5.71
C PRO A 84 -14.16 14.30 -5.60
N ASP A 85 -14.86 14.47 -6.73
CA ASP A 85 -16.30 14.78 -6.73
C ASP A 85 -17.13 13.61 -6.18
N GLN A 86 -16.73 12.38 -6.45
CA GLN A 86 -17.39 11.21 -5.89
C GLN A 86 -17.21 11.15 -4.38
N ILE A 87 -16.02 11.47 -3.86
CA ILE A 87 -15.76 11.49 -2.42
C ILE A 87 -16.65 12.54 -1.72
N GLU A 88 -16.78 13.74 -2.29
CA GLU A 88 -17.68 14.77 -1.75
C GLU A 88 -19.15 14.36 -1.85
N ALA A 89 -19.55 13.65 -2.91
CA ALA A 89 -20.91 13.13 -3.05
C ALA A 89 -21.22 12.05 -2.00
N ASP A 90 -20.27 11.17 -1.70
CA ASP A 90 -20.47 10.05 -0.77
C ASP A 90 -20.43 10.49 0.71
N PHE A 91 -19.62 11.51 1.07
CA PHE A 91 -19.36 11.89 2.46
C PHE A 91 -19.79 13.34 2.80
N GLY A 92 -20.34 14.07 1.84
CA GLY A 92 -20.69 15.49 2.01
C GLY A 92 -19.49 16.44 1.90
N ALA A 93 -19.78 17.73 1.80
CA ALA A 93 -18.77 18.74 1.48
C ALA A 93 -17.68 18.90 2.57
N GLU A 94 -18.03 18.73 3.84
CA GLU A 94 -17.09 18.94 4.94
C GLU A 94 -16.11 17.75 5.08
N LEU A 95 -16.62 16.55 5.35
CA LEU A 95 -15.79 15.37 5.51
C LEU A 95 -15.14 14.97 4.18
N GLY A 96 -15.89 15.06 3.06
CA GLY A 96 -15.35 14.75 1.73
C GLY A 96 -14.14 15.60 1.38
N ARG A 97 -14.19 16.93 1.67
CA ARG A 97 -13.03 17.82 1.45
C ARG A 97 -11.84 17.42 2.32
N ARG A 98 -12.04 17.17 3.60
CA ARG A 98 -10.98 16.70 4.50
C ARG A 98 -10.36 15.39 4.02
N MET A 99 -11.18 14.44 3.58
CA MET A 99 -10.71 13.17 3.00
C MET A 99 -9.88 13.39 1.73
N ILE A 100 -10.29 14.31 0.86
CA ILE A 100 -9.56 14.64 -0.37
C ILE A 100 -8.22 15.29 -0.01
N ASP A 101 -8.22 16.31 0.83
CA ASP A 101 -7.00 17.04 1.24
C ASP A 101 -6.00 16.07 1.89
N PHE A 102 -6.47 15.23 2.80
CA PHE A 102 -5.66 14.18 3.40
C PHE A 102 -5.10 13.23 2.34
N ALA A 103 -5.96 12.61 1.53
CA ALA A 103 -5.56 11.57 0.58
C ALA A 103 -4.55 12.07 -0.46
N TYR A 104 -4.74 13.29 -0.95
CA TYR A 104 -3.83 13.91 -1.92
C TYR A 104 -2.58 14.53 -1.28
N GLY A 105 -2.58 14.74 0.04
CA GLY A 105 -1.42 15.18 0.82
C GLY A 105 -0.48 14.04 1.28
N THR A 106 -0.95 12.78 1.22
CA THR A 106 -0.23 11.62 1.78
C THR A 106 1.15 11.39 1.18
N THR A 107 1.34 11.73 -0.10
CA THR A 107 2.63 11.57 -0.80
C THR A 107 3.67 12.53 -0.26
N ASN A 108 3.36 13.83 -0.17
CA ASN A 108 4.25 14.82 0.42
C ASN A 108 4.58 14.44 1.87
N PHE A 109 3.56 14.12 2.68
CA PHE A 109 3.77 13.62 4.04
C PHE A 109 4.77 12.47 4.10
N THR A 110 4.66 11.50 3.20
CA THR A 110 5.56 10.33 3.17
C THR A 110 6.99 10.72 2.79
N HIS A 111 7.17 11.55 1.76
CA HIS A 111 8.49 12.00 1.34
C HIS A 111 9.15 12.92 2.39
N ASP A 112 8.38 13.78 3.05
CA ASP A 112 8.84 14.61 4.17
C ASP A 112 9.29 13.73 5.35
N LEU A 113 8.54 12.67 5.67
CA LEU A 113 8.91 11.71 6.71
C LEU A 113 10.22 10.98 6.36
N ILE A 114 10.38 10.54 5.11
CA ILE A 114 11.61 9.94 4.61
C ILE A 114 12.79 10.90 4.78
N GLY A 115 12.61 12.15 4.40
CA GLY A 115 13.63 13.19 4.56
C GLY A 115 13.98 13.46 6.03
N ARG A 116 12.97 13.62 6.90
CA ARG A 116 13.14 13.88 8.33
C ARG A 116 13.96 12.80 9.03
N TYR A 117 13.67 11.55 8.74
CA TYR A 117 14.34 10.39 9.35
C TYR A 117 15.49 9.84 8.51
N GLN A 118 15.83 10.50 7.41
CA GLN A 118 16.90 10.08 6.48
C GLN A 118 16.81 8.59 6.14
N ILE A 119 15.60 8.13 5.79
CA ILE A 119 15.33 6.72 5.48
C ILE A 119 15.96 6.34 4.14
N PRO A 120 16.95 5.43 4.10
CA PRO A 120 17.63 5.04 2.87
C PRO A 120 16.77 4.04 2.06
N CYS A 121 15.78 4.55 1.33
CA CYS A 121 14.83 3.74 0.57
C CYS A 121 14.70 4.16 -0.91
N GLU A 122 15.73 4.81 -1.46
CA GLU A 122 15.78 5.22 -2.89
C GLU A 122 14.55 6.03 -3.33
N ALA A 123 13.98 6.82 -2.42
CA ALA A 123 12.77 7.57 -2.71
C ALA A 123 13.00 8.66 -3.75
N ARG A 124 12.05 8.78 -4.69
CA ARG A 124 12.02 9.86 -5.69
C ARG A 124 10.59 10.37 -5.83
N GLN A 125 10.43 11.69 -5.95
CA GLN A 125 9.15 12.33 -6.17
C GLN A 125 9.10 12.91 -7.60
N ASN A 126 9.03 12.02 -8.58
CA ASN A 126 9.09 12.29 -10.01
C ASN A 126 7.73 12.11 -10.73
N GLY A 127 6.66 12.12 -9.96
CA GLY A 127 5.28 12.10 -10.43
C GLY A 127 4.65 10.71 -10.56
N THR A 128 3.33 10.70 -10.51
CA THR A 128 2.47 9.55 -10.85
C THR A 128 1.71 9.85 -12.12
N LEU A 129 1.85 8.97 -13.10
CA LEU A 129 1.16 9.04 -14.38
C LEU A 129 0.01 8.03 -14.41
N ARG A 130 -1.23 8.51 -14.52
CA ARG A 130 -2.42 7.70 -14.79
C ARG A 130 -2.73 7.78 -16.27
N THR A 131 -2.78 6.65 -16.99
CA THR A 131 -2.90 6.61 -18.45
C THR A 131 -4.11 5.85 -18.93
N ALA A 132 -4.62 6.22 -20.09
CA ALA A 132 -5.72 5.57 -20.80
C ALA A 132 -5.28 5.14 -22.20
N TYR A 133 -5.82 3.99 -22.62
CA TYR A 133 -5.58 3.42 -23.96
C TYR A 133 -6.86 3.28 -24.79
N ASN A 134 -7.99 3.79 -24.28
CA ASN A 134 -9.26 3.93 -25.02
C ASN A 134 -9.93 5.26 -24.68
N GLU A 135 -10.86 5.70 -25.54
CA GLU A 135 -11.50 7.02 -25.44
C GLU A 135 -12.31 7.19 -24.15
N ALA A 136 -13.03 6.15 -23.71
CA ALA A 136 -13.84 6.22 -22.48
C ALA A 136 -12.97 6.47 -21.25
N SER A 137 -11.86 5.73 -21.11
CA SER A 137 -10.90 5.93 -20.03
C SER A 137 -10.19 7.27 -20.13
N ALA A 138 -9.87 7.76 -21.33
CA ALA A 138 -9.24 9.06 -21.55
C ALA A 138 -10.17 10.20 -21.09
N ALA A 139 -11.44 10.16 -21.49
CA ALA A 139 -12.45 11.13 -21.05
C ALA A 139 -12.65 11.12 -19.53
N ALA A 140 -12.68 9.94 -18.91
CA ALA A 140 -12.77 9.81 -17.45
C ALA A 140 -11.55 10.41 -16.73
N ILE A 141 -10.33 10.18 -17.24
CA ILE A 141 -9.10 10.77 -16.70
C ILE A 141 -9.11 12.30 -16.86
N GLU A 142 -9.55 12.80 -18.01
CA GLU A 142 -9.65 14.24 -18.25
C GLU A 142 -10.64 14.90 -17.28
N ALA A 143 -11.80 14.26 -17.05
CA ALA A 143 -12.76 14.72 -16.05
C ALA A 143 -12.14 14.76 -14.64
N THR A 144 -11.41 13.71 -14.24
CA THR A 144 -10.69 13.68 -12.95
C THR A 144 -9.63 14.79 -12.88
N ALA A 145 -8.85 15.00 -13.94
CA ALA A 145 -7.84 16.06 -13.99
C ALA A 145 -8.48 17.44 -13.80
N LYS A 146 -9.61 17.71 -14.46
CA LYS A 146 -10.38 18.97 -14.26
C LYS A 146 -10.85 19.14 -12.82
N GLN A 147 -11.29 18.06 -12.17
CA GLN A 147 -11.65 18.08 -10.73
C GLN A 147 -10.47 18.43 -9.82
N CYS A 148 -9.30 17.87 -10.10
CA CYS A 148 -8.09 18.16 -9.36
C CYS A 148 -7.60 19.61 -9.58
N ILE A 149 -7.55 20.05 -10.84
CA ILE A 149 -7.09 21.39 -11.23
C ILE A 149 -7.95 22.48 -10.58
N ARG A 150 -9.28 22.37 -10.60
CA ARG A 150 -10.15 23.38 -9.96
C ARG A 150 -10.04 23.41 -8.43
N ARG A 151 -9.43 22.38 -7.82
CA ARG A 151 -9.06 22.35 -6.40
C ARG A 151 -7.61 22.81 -6.15
N GLY A 152 -6.93 23.37 -7.16
CA GLY A 152 -5.56 23.87 -7.05
C GLY A 152 -4.49 22.77 -6.92
N MET A 153 -4.81 21.52 -7.28
CA MET A 153 -3.85 20.41 -7.21
C MET A 153 -2.86 20.45 -8.39
N PRO A 154 -1.58 20.08 -8.19
CA PRO A 154 -0.55 20.11 -9.22
C PRO A 154 -0.67 18.91 -10.18
N VAL A 155 -1.74 18.89 -10.94
CA VAL A 155 -2.10 17.87 -11.92
C VAL A 155 -2.11 18.47 -13.31
N THR A 156 -1.54 17.79 -14.28
CA THR A 156 -1.57 18.17 -15.70
C THR A 156 -2.18 17.03 -16.51
N TYR A 157 -3.18 17.34 -17.35
CA TYR A 157 -3.67 16.41 -18.37
C TYR A 157 -2.70 16.38 -19.54
N LEU A 158 -2.41 15.19 -20.06
CA LEU A 158 -1.45 14.95 -21.12
C LEU A 158 -2.14 14.28 -22.31
N ASN A 159 -1.84 14.77 -23.51
CA ASN A 159 -2.29 14.18 -24.77
C ASN A 159 -1.38 13.01 -25.22
N ARG A 160 -1.74 12.36 -26.33
CA ARG A 160 -1.02 11.21 -26.89
C ARG A 160 0.46 11.49 -27.13
N GLU A 161 0.80 12.64 -27.71
CA GLU A 161 2.17 12.98 -28.07
C GLU A 161 3.05 13.16 -26.83
N GLN A 162 2.57 13.92 -25.84
CA GLN A 162 3.23 14.10 -24.55
C GLN A 162 3.42 12.77 -23.80
N LEU A 163 2.42 11.89 -23.85
CA LEU A 163 2.51 10.56 -23.23
C LEU A 163 3.54 9.68 -23.95
N ARG A 164 3.61 9.73 -25.28
CA ARG A 164 4.63 9.01 -26.07
C ARG A 164 6.04 9.46 -25.69
N GLU A 165 6.26 10.75 -25.56
CA GLU A 165 7.55 11.30 -25.13
C GLU A 165 7.93 10.84 -23.70
N MET A 166 6.97 10.76 -22.78
CA MET A 166 7.23 10.36 -21.41
C MET A 166 7.36 8.85 -21.20
N THR A 167 6.74 8.05 -22.07
CA THR A 167 6.63 6.59 -21.85
C THR A 167 7.34 5.74 -22.92
N GLY A 168 7.77 6.34 -24.02
CA GLY A 168 8.42 5.63 -25.12
C GLY A 168 7.50 4.63 -25.85
N THR A 169 6.17 4.77 -25.76
CA THR A 169 5.20 3.90 -26.42
C THR A 169 4.02 4.69 -26.96
N ASP A 170 3.44 4.24 -28.07
CA ASP A 170 2.23 4.83 -28.69
C ASP A 170 0.92 4.29 -28.08
N ARG A 171 1.01 3.48 -27.02
CA ARG A 171 -0.12 2.80 -26.41
C ARG A 171 -1.19 3.76 -25.87
N TYR A 172 -0.78 4.89 -25.30
CA TYR A 172 -1.66 5.78 -24.54
C TYR A 172 -2.18 6.94 -25.39
N ILE A 173 -3.47 7.23 -25.22
CA ILE A 173 -4.16 8.29 -25.96
C ILE A 173 -4.51 9.52 -25.11
N GLY A 174 -4.50 9.35 -23.78
CA GLY A 174 -4.73 10.40 -22.81
C GLY A 174 -4.26 9.96 -21.44
N GLY A 175 -3.94 10.92 -20.57
CA GLY A 175 -3.50 10.65 -19.22
C GLY A 175 -3.39 11.90 -18.37
N MET A 176 -3.09 11.71 -17.09
CA MET A 176 -2.78 12.81 -16.18
C MET A 176 -1.52 12.51 -15.38
N LEU A 177 -0.70 13.52 -15.20
CA LEU A 177 0.47 13.52 -14.32
C LEU A 177 0.12 14.29 -13.05
N ASP A 178 0.28 13.64 -11.90
CA ASP A 178 0.28 14.31 -10.59
C ASP A 178 1.73 14.38 -10.10
N SER A 179 2.28 15.58 -10.00
CA SER A 179 3.69 15.80 -9.68
C SER A 179 4.07 15.42 -8.24
N ARG A 180 3.08 15.25 -7.34
CA ARG A 180 3.30 14.84 -5.95
C ARG A 180 3.67 13.37 -5.81
N GLY A 181 3.33 12.55 -6.79
CA GLY A 181 3.61 11.13 -6.77
C GLY A 181 5.08 10.79 -6.97
N GLY A 182 5.40 9.51 -6.82
CA GLY A 182 6.78 9.05 -6.97
C GLY A 182 6.96 7.58 -6.61
N ASP A 183 8.18 7.19 -6.33
CA ASP A 183 8.52 5.81 -5.99
C ASP A 183 9.53 5.71 -4.83
N LEU A 184 9.63 4.50 -4.32
CA LEU A 184 10.60 4.12 -3.30
C LEU A 184 10.87 2.61 -3.33
N HIS A 185 11.90 2.18 -2.61
CA HIS A 185 12.17 0.76 -2.36
C HIS A 185 11.36 0.27 -1.13
N PRO A 186 10.30 -0.54 -1.32
CA PRO A 186 9.32 -0.84 -0.28
C PRO A 186 9.89 -1.44 1.01
N LEU A 187 10.72 -2.49 0.90
CA LEU A 187 11.26 -3.17 2.09
C LEU A 187 12.29 -2.30 2.81
N SER A 188 13.10 -1.54 2.08
CA SER A 188 14.02 -0.56 2.68
C SER A 188 13.26 0.52 3.44
N TYR A 189 12.13 0.98 2.89
CA TYR A 189 11.27 1.93 3.57
C TYR A 189 10.65 1.35 4.85
N ALA A 190 10.10 0.14 4.82
CA ALA A 190 9.56 -0.51 6.01
C ALA A 190 10.62 -0.68 7.12
N ARG A 191 11.81 -1.14 6.75
CA ARG A 191 12.94 -1.29 7.69
C ARG A 191 13.42 0.06 8.24
N GLY A 192 13.47 1.09 7.39
CA GLY A 192 13.79 2.45 7.80
C GLY A 192 12.78 3.05 8.75
N LEU A 193 11.50 2.84 8.48
CA LEU A 193 10.40 3.28 9.34
C LEU A 193 10.42 2.56 10.70
N ALA A 194 10.72 1.25 10.71
CA ALA A 194 10.91 0.51 11.96
C ALA A 194 12.10 1.06 12.76
N ARG A 195 13.21 1.36 12.10
CA ARG A 195 14.38 1.99 12.74
C ARG A 195 14.02 3.35 13.34
N ALA A 196 13.29 4.19 12.61
CA ALA A 196 12.84 5.49 13.08
C ALA A 196 11.94 5.36 14.32
N ALA A 197 10.97 4.44 14.29
CA ALA A 197 10.08 4.17 15.41
C ALA A 197 10.84 3.70 16.66
N ILE A 198 11.79 2.78 16.51
CA ILE A 198 12.64 2.28 17.61
C ILE A 198 13.52 3.41 18.17
N SER A 199 14.12 4.21 17.29
CA SER A 199 14.95 5.35 17.71
C SER A 199 14.17 6.43 18.45
N ALA A 200 12.88 6.58 18.13
CA ALA A 200 11.96 7.46 18.87
C ALA A 200 11.46 6.86 20.20
N GLY A 201 11.75 5.59 20.49
CA GLY A 201 11.41 4.94 21.76
C GLY A 201 10.35 3.83 21.68
N ALA A 202 9.74 3.59 20.52
CA ALA A 202 8.82 2.47 20.35
C ALA A 202 9.52 1.12 20.53
N LYS A 203 8.79 0.13 21.02
CA LYS A 203 9.26 -1.26 21.10
C LYS A 203 8.68 -2.05 19.94
N VAL A 204 9.52 -2.72 19.16
CA VAL A 204 9.11 -3.52 18.01
C VAL A 204 9.60 -4.95 18.18
N HIS A 205 8.67 -5.90 18.21
CA HIS A 205 8.95 -7.31 18.36
C HIS A 205 8.52 -8.06 17.10
N GLY A 206 9.49 -8.60 16.36
CA GLY A 206 9.28 -9.55 15.28
C GLY A 206 9.02 -10.97 15.84
N GLU A 207 8.65 -11.91 14.96
CA GLU A 207 8.36 -13.30 15.33
C GLU A 207 7.39 -13.43 16.52
N THR A 208 6.52 -12.42 16.66
CA THR A 208 5.61 -12.27 17.79
C THR A 208 4.16 -12.10 17.29
N PRO A 209 3.54 -13.15 16.73
CA PRO A 209 2.14 -13.09 16.31
C PRO A 209 1.22 -12.91 17.50
N ALA A 210 0.22 -12.02 17.37
CA ALA A 210 -0.90 -11.96 18.30
C ALA A 210 -1.84 -13.14 18.04
N LEU A 211 -2.06 -13.98 19.05
CA LEU A 211 -2.85 -15.22 18.94
C LEU A 211 -4.29 -15.03 19.42
N SER A 212 -4.49 -14.20 20.41
CA SER A 212 -5.82 -13.84 20.94
C SER A 212 -5.82 -12.39 21.45
N LEU A 213 -6.98 -11.77 21.41
CA LEU A 213 -7.23 -10.43 21.94
C LEU A 213 -8.54 -10.46 22.73
N ARG A 214 -8.47 -10.13 24.02
CA ARG A 214 -9.65 -10.11 24.88
C ARG A 214 -9.58 -9.00 25.92
N ARG A 215 -10.73 -8.54 26.39
CA ARG A 215 -10.80 -7.61 27.53
C ARG A 215 -10.39 -8.33 28.80
N ASP A 216 -9.58 -7.68 29.63
CA ASP A 216 -9.14 -8.15 30.94
C ASP A 216 -9.16 -6.97 31.92
N GLY A 217 -10.23 -6.86 32.67
CA GLY A 217 -10.50 -5.69 33.52
C GLY A 217 -10.58 -4.39 32.72
N SER A 218 -9.75 -3.43 33.08
CA SER A 218 -9.63 -2.13 32.37
C SER A 218 -8.73 -2.16 31.16
N ARG A 219 -8.01 -3.26 30.91
CA ARG A 219 -7.01 -3.41 29.83
C ARG A 219 -7.42 -4.43 28.79
N TRP A 220 -6.68 -4.46 27.73
CA TRP A 220 -6.70 -5.50 26.70
C TRP A 220 -5.56 -6.46 26.92
N ARG A 221 -5.85 -7.75 26.90
CA ARG A 221 -4.89 -8.84 27.02
C ARG A 221 -4.68 -9.48 25.65
N ILE A 222 -3.43 -9.45 25.17
CA ILE A 222 -2.99 -10.06 23.91
C ILE A 222 -2.09 -11.23 24.27
N GLU A 223 -2.43 -12.42 23.78
CA GLU A 223 -1.56 -13.60 23.89
C GLU A 223 -0.64 -13.70 22.71
N THR A 224 0.62 -13.97 22.95
CA THR A 224 1.64 -14.31 21.96
C THR A 224 2.20 -15.71 22.25
N PRO A 225 3.03 -16.30 21.40
CA PRO A 225 3.57 -17.65 21.66
C PRO A 225 4.41 -17.78 22.93
N ARG A 226 4.98 -16.68 23.44
CA ARG A 226 5.96 -16.72 24.54
C ARG A 226 5.65 -15.77 25.69
N ALA A 227 4.72 -14.84 25.50
CA ALA A 227 4.43 -13.79 26.46
C ALA A 227 3.00 -13.28 26.33
N ILE A 228 2.55 -12.56 27.35
CA ILE A 228 1.27 -11.86 27.42
C ILE A 228 1.55 -10.35 27.39
N VAL A 229 0.77 -9.62 26.60
CA VAL A 229 0.78 -8.15 26.60
C VAL A 229 -0.52 -7.64 27.18
N HIS A 230 -0.42 -6.78 28.20
CA HIS A 230 -1.53 -5.99 28.71
C HIS A 230 -1.42 -4.56 28.19
N ALA A 231 -2.42 -4.08 27.45
CA ALA A 231 -2.40 -2.74 26.87
C ALA A 231 -3.67 -1.95 27.23
N ASP A 232 -3.52 -0.65 27.43
CA ASP A 232 -4.67 0.22 27.66
C ASP A 232 -5.47 0.40 26.35
N LYS A 233 -4.76 0.46 25.21
CA LYS A 233 -5.35 0.57 23.87
C LYS A 233 -4.67 -0.38 22.89
N VAL A 234 -5.40 -0.77 21.83
CA VAL A 234 -4.92 -1.68 20.79
C VAL A 234 -5.21 -1.12 19.42
N LEU A 235 -4.22 -1.15 18.52
CA LEU A 235 -4.39 -0.93 17.09
C LEU A 235 -4.21 -2.25 16.32
N LEU A 236 -5.19 -2.62 15.48
CA LEU A 236 -5.05 -3.68 14.50
C LEU A 236 -4.73 -3.07 13.14
N ALA A 237 -3.54 -3.33 12.61
CA ALA A 237 -3.01 -2.78 11.36
C ALA A 237 -2.56 -3.89 10.40
N THR A 238 -3.33 -4.96 10.30
CA THR A 238 -2.99 -6.20 9.59
C THR A 238 -3.39 -6.21 8.10
N ASN A 239 -4.22 -5.28 7.65
CA ASN A 239 -4.66 -5.08 6.27
C ASN A 239 -4.98 -6.40 5.53
N GLY A 240 -4.27 -6.76 4.45
CA GLY A 240 -4.50 -8.00 3.67
C GLY A 240 -4.17 -9.30 4.41
N PHE A 241 -3.57 -9.22 5.60
CA PHE A 241 -3.26 -10.35 6.47
C PHE A 241 -4.18 -10.46 7.68
N THR A 242 -5.27 -9.68 7.68
CA THR A 242 -6.30 -9.74 8.73
C THR A 242 -6.90 -11.14 8.82
N ASP A 243 -6.90 -11.69 10.01
CA ASP A 243 -7.44 -12.99 10.38
C ASP A 243 -8.67 -12.87 11.32
N ASP A 244 -8.89 -13.86 12.16
CA ASP A 244 -10.01 -13.92 13.10
C ASP A 244 -9.68 -13.35 14.49
N LEU A 245 -8.57 -12.60 14.66
CA LEU A 245 -8.19 -11.96 15.93
C LEU A 245 -9.30 -11.02 16.46
N TRP A 246 -10.06 -10.39 15.57
CA TRP A 246 -11.26 -9.65 15.90
C TRP A 246 -12.47 -10.24 15.17
N PRO A 247 -13.61 -10.47 15.88
CA PRO A 247 -14.77 -11.12 15.29
C PRO A 247 -15.27 -10.42 14.02
N ALA A 248 -15.53 -11.19 12.99
CA ALA A 248 -16.06 -10.76 11.69
C ALA A 248 -15.14 -9.86 10.84
N LEU A 249 -14.02 -9.35 11.38
CA LEU A 249 -13.16 -8.38 10.71
C LEU A 249 -12.60 -8.91 9.39
N ARG A 250 -12.11 -10.15 9.35
CA ARG A 250 -11.60 -10.78 8.12
C ARG A 250 -12.62 -10.76 6.97
N ARG A 251 -13.90 -10.75 7.29
CA ARG A 251 -14.99 -10.76 6.30
C ARG A 251 -15.34 -9.38 5.75
N THR A 252 -14.69 -8.31 6.22
CA THR A 252 -14.90 -6.94 5.70
C THR A 252 -14.01 -6.62 4.51
N ILE A 253 -13.05 -7.48 4.19
CA ILE A 253 -12.09 -7.29 3.12
C ILE A 253 -12.01 -8.52 2.22
N VAL A 254 -11.64 -8.29 0.96
CA VAL A 254 -11.22 -9.34 0.02
C VAL A 254 -9.70 -9.28 -0.11
N PRO A 255 -8.97 -10.33 0.33
CA PRO A 255 -7.51 -10.37 0.18
C PRO A 255 -7.15 -10.78 -1.25
N VAL A 256 -6.66 -9.83 -2.04
CA VAL A 256 -6.26 -10.10 -3.43
C VAL A 256 -4.75 -10.04 -3.59
N PHE A 257 -4.21 -10.85 -4.51
CA PHE A 257 -2.79 -10.80 -4.83
C PHE A 257 -2.51 -9.77 -5.93
N SER A 258 -1.51 -8.93 -5.69
CA SER A 258 -0.86 -8.11 -6.70
C SER A 258 0.52 -8.67 -6.97
N SER A 259 0.81 -8.97 -8.23
CA SER A 259 2.05 -9.64 -8.64
C SER A 259 2.94 -8.68 -9.40
N ILE A 260 4.24 -8.87 -9.28
CA ILE A 260 5.26 -8.03 -9.91
C ILE A 260 6.31 -8.92 -10.54
N ALA A 261 6.81 -8.53 -11.70
CA ALA A 261 8.03 -9.06 -12.32
C ALA A 261 9.06 -7.94 -12.46
N ALA A 262 10.34 -8.27 -12.32
CA ALA A 262 11.44 -7.35 -12.49
C ALA A 262 12.48 -7.88 -13.48
N THR A 263 13.01 -7.01 -14.33
CA THR A 263 14.12 -7.33 -15.25
C THR A 263 15.46 -7.34 -14.53
N ALA A 264 16.48 -7.91 -15.17
CA ALA A 264 17.85 -7.51 -14.92
C ALA A 264 18.03 -6.00 -15.19
N PRO A 265 19.10 -5.35 -14.70
CA PRO A 265 19.39 -3.97 -15.06
C PRO A 265 19.44 -3.79 -16.58
N LEU A 266 18.68 -2.84 -17.08
CA LEU A 266 18.70 -2.46 -18.50
C LEU A 266 19.90 -1.56 -18.79
N SER A 267 20.36 -1.50 -20.04
CA SER A 267 21.32 -0.47 -20.43
C SER A 267 20.70 0.93 -20.25
N ASP A 268 21.54 1.93 -20.06
CA ASP A 268 21.09 3.33 -19.94
C ASP A 268 20.29 3.78 -21.16
N GLU A 269 20.67 3.32 -22.34
CA GLU A 269 19.97 3.61 -23.60
C GLU A 269 18.55 3.06 -23.58
N VAL A 270 18.38 1.77 -23.26
CA VAL A 270 17.06 1.14 -23.18
C VAL A 270 16.22 1.78 -22.08
N ALA A 271 16.76 1.99 -20.89
CA ALA A 271 16.03 2.61 -19.78
C ALA A 271 15.52 4.02 -20.12
N ARG A 272 16.34 4.83 -20.82
CA ARG A 272 15.93 6.16 -21.31
C ARG A 272 14.89 6.08 -22.43
N SER A 273 14.90 5.06 -23.26
CA SER A 273 13.96 4.92 -24.37
C SER A 273 12.56 4.51 -23.93
N ILE A 274 12.41 3.87 -22.76
CA ILE A 274 11.13 3.34 -22.30
C ILE A 274 10.45 4.19 -21.21
N MET A 275 11.17 4.96 -20.45
CA MET A 275 10.62 5.85 -19.40
C MET A 275 11.61 6.99 -19.13
N PRO A 276 11.81 7.92 -20.04
CA PRO A 276 12.88 8.93 -19.96
C PRO A 276 12.79 9.81 -18.71
N THR A 277 11.59 10.19 -18.29
CA THR A 277 11.37 11.04 -17.10
C THR A 277 11.10 10.23 -15.82
N ARG A 278 11.01 8.90 -15.93
CA ARG A 278 10.85 7.94 -14.83
C ARG A 278 9.70 8.20 -13.85
N PRO A 279 8.51 8.66 -14.25
CA PRO A 279 7.39 8.68 -13.34
C PRO A 279 6.99 7.25 -12.98
N VAL A 280 6.25 7.06 -11.89
CA VAL A 280 5.50 5.81 -11.74
C VAL A 280 4.25 5.88 -12.61
N LEU A 281 3.86 4.75 -13.19
CA LEU A 281 2.70 4.70 -14.07
C LEU A 281 1.74 3.58 -13.68
N TYR A 282 0.44 3.88 -13.76
CA TYR A 282 -0.60 2.86 -13.75
C TYR A 282 -1.66 3.12 -14.81
N GLU A 283 -2.13 2.04 -15.44
CA GLU A 283 -3.15 2.08 -16.47
C GLU A 283 -4.56 2.12 -15.89
N SER A 284 -5.42 2.93 -16.50
CA SER A 284 -6.84 3.03 -16.17
C SER A 284 -7.63 2.00 -16.97
N GLY A 285 -7.56 0.74 -16.56
CA GLY A 285 -8.30 -0.38 -17.11
C GLY A 285 -9.00 -1.16 -15.99
N HIS A 286 -9.86 -2.13 -16.37
CA HIS A 286 -10.49 -3.04 -15.41
C HIS A 286 -9.44 -3.87 -14.65
N ILE A 287 -8.37 -4.27 -15.36
CA ILE A 287 -7.24 -4.97 -14.78
C ILE A 287 -6.02 -4.05 -14.86
N THR A 288 -5.79 -3.36 -13.76
CA THR A 288 -4.69 -2.39 -13.64
C THR A 288 -3.35 -3.09 -13.88
N VAL A 289 -2.59 -2.58 -14.83
CA VAL A 289 -1.15 -2.78 -14.99
C VAL A 289 -0.46 -1.52 -14.49
N TYR A 290 0.67 -1.68 -13.83
CA TYR A 290 1.47 -0.58 -13.32
C TYR A 290 2.95 -0.89 -13.43
N TYR A 291 3.78 0.14 -13.58
CA TYR A 291 5.21 -0.05 -13.75
C TYR A 291 6.03 1.18 -13.41
N ARG A 292 7.31 0.96 -13.20
CA ARG A 292 8.33 1.97 -12.99
C ARG A 292 9.72 1.44 -13.36
N ILE A 293 10.67 2.35 -13.54
CA ILE A 293 12.11 2.04 -13.63
C ILE A 293 12.75 2.44 -12.29
N ASP A 294 13.44 1.48 -11.63
CA ASP A 294 14.17 1.76 -10.39
C ASP A 294 15.48 2.51 -10.63
N GLN A 295 16.23 2.78 -9.54
CA GLN A 295 17.51 3.50 -9.63
C GLN A 295 18.62 2.69 -10.32
N GLN A 296 18.48 1.38 -10.38
CA GLN A 296 19.41 0.47 -11.06
C GLN A 296 18.95 0.11 -12.49
N ASN A 297 18.07 0.93 -13.09
CA ASN A 297 17.52 0.73 -14.43
C ASN A 297 16.74 -0.58 -14.62
N ARG A 298 16.17 -1.18 -13.58
CA ARG A 298 15.31 -2.34 -13.75
C ARG A 298 13.88 -1.89 -14.04
N LEU A 299 13.24 -2.51 -15.02
CA LEU A 299 11.80 -2.36 -15.19
C LEU A 299 11.07 -3.28 -14.20
N LEU A 300 10.28 -2.69 -13.33
CA LEU A 300 9.35 -3.40 -12.45
C LEU A 300 7.95 -3.24 -13.01
N MET A 301 7.33 -4.34 -13.39
CA MET A 301 5.98 -4.36 -13.96
C MET A 301 5.05 -5.18 -13.11
N GLY A 302 3.94 -4.60 -12.70
CA GLY A 302 2.97 -5.23 -11.81
C GLY A 302 1.56 -5.29 -12.39
N GLY A 303 0.77 -6.20 -11.83
CA GLY A 303 -0.63 -6.39 -12.22
C GLY A 303 -1.32 -7.50 -11.44
N ARG A 304 -2.53 -7.86 -11.86
CA ARG A 304 -3.27 -8.99 -11.26
C ARG A 304 -2.68 -10.31 -11.72
N GLY A 305 -2.12 -11.08 -10.78
CA GLY A 305 -1.61 -12.42 -10.99
C GLY A 305 -2.54 -13.51 -10.47
N PRO A 306 -2.03 -14.73 -10.33
CA PRO A 306 -2.77 -15.83 -9.71
C PRO A 306 -3.05 -15.53 -8.23
N MET A 307 -4.19 -16.06 -7.72
CA MET A 307 -4.60 -15.91 -6.32
C MET A 307 -3.88 -16.96 -5.43
N ARG A 308 -2.61 -17.14 -5.65
CA ARG A 308 -1.67 -17.98 -4.87
C ARG A 308 -0.31 -17.28 -4.77
N TRP A 309 0.51 -17.70 -3.84
CA TRP A 309 1.89 -17.26 -3.78
C TRP A 309 2.66 -17.67 -5.04
N ILE A 310 3.53 -16.79 -5.50
CA ILE A 310 4.44 -17.01 -6.62
C ILE A 310 5.87 -16.69 -6.20
N SER A 311 6.84 -17.24 -6.92
CA SER A 311 8.27 -17.08 -6.62
C SER A 311 9.16 -16.98 -7.87
N ALA A 312 8.54 -16.95 -9.06
CA ALA A 312 9.29 -16.89 -10.31
C ALA A 312 8.60 -15.94 -11.31
N PRO A 313 9.36 -15.26 -12.19
CA PRO A 313 8.79 -14.36 -13.19
C PRO A 313 7.85 -15.09 -14.16
N ASN A 314 8.09 -16.35 -14.48
CA ASN A 314 7.22 -17.14 -15.36
C ASN A 314 5.79 -17.35 -14.81
N ASP A 315 5.58 -17.26 -13.50
CA ASP A 315 4.24 -17.27 -12.91
C ASP A 315 3.37 -16.09 -13.40
N VAL A 316 4.01 -15.02 -13.87
CA VAL A 316 3.38 -13.80 -14.38
C VAL A 316 3.88 -13.42 -15.78
N ALA A 317 4.20 -14.43 -16.59
CA ALA A 317 4.72 -14.26 -17.97
C ALA A 317 3.86 -13.33 -18.86
N TYR A 318 2.58 -13.13 -18.53
CA TYR A 318 1.72 -12.20 -19.26
C TYR A 318 2.20 -10.75 -19.12
N LEU A 319 2.80 -10.35 -17.97
CA LEU A 319 3.38 -9.04 -17.76
C LEU A 319 4.62 -8.85 -18.64
N MET A 320 5.45 -9.88 -18.73
CA MET A 320 6.65 -9.87 -19.57
C MET A 320 6.29 -9.65 -21.05
N ARG A 321 5.33 -10.46 -21.56
CA ARG A 321 4.80 -10.29 -22.93
C ARG A 321 4.11 -8.95 -23.15
N TYR A 322 3.51 -8.38 -22.11
CA TYR A 322 2.90 -7.05 -22.19
C TYR A 322 3.98 -5.98 -22.30
N ALA A 323 5.05 -6.05 -21.51
CA ALA A 323 6.19 -5.14 -21.60
C ALA A 323 6.83 -5.16 -22.99
N GLU A 324 7.04 -6.34 -23.57
CA GLU A 324 7.59 -6.49 -24.93
C GLU A 324 6.69 -5.90 -26.02
N ARG A 325 5.36 -5.88 -25.80
CA ARG A 325 4.44 -5.19 -26.73
C ARG A 325 4.46 -3.68 -26.59
N LEU A 326 4.68 -3.17 -25.38
CA LEU A 326 4.84 -1.72 -25.14
C LEU A 326 6.18 -1.23 -25.71
N TRP A 327 7.22 -2.04 -25.53
CA TRP A 327 8.60 -1.71 -25.87
C TRP A 327 9.30 -2.92 -26.53
N PRO A 328 9.27 -3.03 -27.85
CA PRO A 328 9.89 -4.15 -28.57
C PRO A 328 11.38 -4.36 -28.28
N GLN A 329 12.10 -3.30 -27.87
CA GLN A 329 13.50 -3.36 -27.47
C GLN A 329 13.74 -4.16 -26.17
N LEU A 330 12.69 -4.53 -25.45
CA LEU A 330 12.79 -5.43 -24.28
C LEU A 330 12.80 -6.92 -24.67
N LYS A 331 12.62 -7.24 -25.95
CA LYS A 331 12.64 -8.62 -26.41
C LYS A 331 14.01 -9.25 -26.11
N GLY A 332 13.99 -10.38 -25.39
CA GLY A 332 15.20 -11.07 -24.98
C GLY A 332 15.86 -10.54 -23.70
N VAL A 333 15.34 -9.49 -23.09
CA VAL A 333 15.80 -9.05 -21.76
C VAL A 333 15.47 -10.10 -20.71
N ALA A 334 16.43 -10.40 -19.84
CA ALA A 334 16.22 -11.35 -18.75
C ALA A 334 15.29 -10.77 -17.67
N TRP A 335 14.28 -11.54 -17.29
CA TRP A 335 13.45 -11.26 -16.13
C TRP A 335 13.94 -12.11 -14.96
N THR A 336 14.39 -11.48 -13.90
CA THR A 336 15.13 -12.13 -12.82
C THR A 336 14.26 -12.48 -11.63
N HIS A 337 13.22 -11.69 -11.33
CA HIS A 337 12.36 -11.86 -10.17
C HIS A 337 10.87 -11.84 -10.53
N GLY A 338 10.10 -12.65 -9.80
CA GLY A 338 8.65 -12.61 -9.83
C GLY A 338 8.12 -12.91 -8.43
N TRP A 339 7.30 -12.01 -7.89
CA TRP A 339 6.71 -12.15 -6.55
C TRP A 339 5.33 -11.53 -6.47
N ASN A 340 4.66 -11.77 -5.38
CA ASN A 340 3.39 -11.10 -5.09
C ASN A 340 3.19 -10.91 -3.58
N SER A 341 2.16 -10.14 -3.24
CA SER A 341 1.69 -10.03 -1.87
C SER A 341 0.19 -9.75 -1.82
N ARG A 342 -0.40 -10.02 -0.66
CA ARG A 342 -1.83 -9.79 -0.42
C ARG A 342 -2.08 -8.35 -0.01
N LEU A 343 -3.07 -7.72 -0.63
CA LEU A 343 -3.62 -6.44 -0.24
C LEU A 343 -5.12 -6.58 0.07
N ALA A 344 -5.66 -5.69 0.89
CA ALA A 344 -7.07 -5.69 1.24
C ALA A 344 -7.86 -4.79 0.29
N ILE A 345 -8.92 -5.34 -0.29
CA ILE A 345 -9.95 -4.60 -1.02
C ILE A 345 -11.22 -4.59 -0.16
N THR A 346 -11.78 -3.42 0.07
CA THR A 346 -13.08 -3.20 0.71
C THR A 346 -14.20 -3.22 -0.33
N GLY A 347 -15.42 -3.46 0.10
CA GLY A 347 -16.56 -3.52 -0.82
C GLY A 347 -16.89 -2.20 -1.51
N ASP A 348 -16.61 -1.08 -0.86
CA ASP A 348 -16.84 0.29 -1.32
C ASP A 348 -15.58 0.97 -1.86
N HIS A 349 -14.44 0.29 -1.84
CA HIS A 349 -13.12 0.81 -2.24
C HIS A 349 -12.62 2.02 -1.43
N TYR A 350 -13.17 2.29 -0.24
CA TYR A 350 -12.65 3.24 0.72
C TYR A 350 -11.78 2.55 1.78
N PRO A 351 -10.77 3.23 2.33
CA PRO A 351 -10.09 2.76 3.54
C PRO A 351 -11.05 2.77 4.73
N HIS A 352 -11.01 1.73 5.54
CA HIS A 352 -11.86 1.63 6.72
C HIS A 352 -11.08 1.86 8.00
N VAL A 353 -11.65 2.69 8.88
CA VAL A 353 -11.26 2.81 10.28
C VAL A 353 -12.43 2.36 11.13
N HIS A 354 -12.19 1.46 12.08
CA HIS A 354 -13.22 0.94 12.98
C HIS A 354 -12.82 1.15 14.43
N GLU A 355 -13.80 1.46 15.26
CA GLU A 355 -13.69 1.51 16.75
C GLU A 355 -14.73 0.57 17.35
N PRO A 356 -14.52 -0.75 17.27
CA PRO A 356 -15.54 -1.72 17.65
C PRO A 356 -15.73 -1.86 19.17
N ALA A 357 -14.79 -1.40 19.96
CA ALA A 357 -14.84 -1.37 21.40
C ALA A 357 -13.97 -0.25 21.96
N GLU A 358 -14.21 0.16 23.21
CA GLU A 358 -13.39 1.15 23.89
C GLU A 358 -11.91 0.72 23.90
N GLY A 359 -11.03 1.61 23.42
CA GLY A 359 -9.60 1.37 23.36
C GLY A 359 -9.15 0.46 22.21
N VAL A 360 -10.03 0.04 21.30
CA VAL A 360 -9.65 -0.73 20.09
C VAL A 360 -9.87 0.11 18.84
N LEU A 361 -8.79 0.30 18.09
CA LEU A 361 -8.78 0.97 16.79
C LEU A 361 -8.30 -0.01 15.72
N ILE A 362 -8.92 0.02 14.55
CA ILE A 362 -8.60 -0.87 13.43
C ILE A 362 -8.45 -0.03 12.17
N SER A 363 -7.43 -0.28 11.36
CA SER A 363 -7.27 0.33 10.06
C SER A 363 -6.91 -0.72 8.99
N LEU A 364 -7.71 -0.76 7.93
CA LEU A 364 -7.53 -1.70 6.81
C LEU A 364 -8.14 -1.18 5.50
N GLY A 365 -7.93 -1.92 4.41
CA GLY A 365 -8.55 -1.58 3.13
C GLY A 365 -7.79 -0.52 2.34
N CYS A 366 -6.48 -0.69 2.13
CA CYS A 366 -5.68 0.26 1.34
C CYS A 366 -6.07 0.30 -0.16
N ASN A 367 -6.86 -0.65 -0.64
CA ASN A 367 -7.38 -0.73 -2.01
C ASN A 367 -6.31 -0.59 -3.12
N GLY A 368 -5.04 -0.97 -2.81
CA GLY A 368 -3.91 -0.90 -3.74
C GLY A 368 -3.22 0.46 -3.82
N ARG A 369 -3.55 1.42 -2.97
CA ARG A 369 -2.86 2.73 -2.84
C ARG A 369 -2.13 2.88 -1.49
N GLY A 370 -1.59 1.77 -0.95
CA GLY A 370 -1.21 1.66 0.45
C GLY A 370 0.09 2.35 0.86
N VAL A 371 1.03 2.69 -0.02
CA VAL A 371 2.35 3.18 0.43
C VAL A 371 2.21 4.50 1.19
N ALA A 372 1.82 5.55 0.51
CA ALA A 372 1.68 6.87 1.11
C ALA A 372 0.48 6.95 2.07
N LEU A 373 -0.66 6.39 1.65
CA LEU A 373 -1.88 6.40 2.46
C LEU A 373 -1.70 5.71 3.82
N SER A 374 -1.09 4.51 3.86
CA SER A 374 -0.87 3.79 5.12
C SER A 374 0.12 4.51 6.04
N THR A 375 1.13 5.16 5.46
CA THR A 375 2.09 5.96 6.22
C THR A 375 1.40 7.16 6.88
N ALA A 376 0.68 7.97 6.12
CA ALA A 376 -0.01 9.15 6.66
C ALA A 376 -1.17 8.77 7.60
N MET A 377 -1.88 7.66 7.32
CA MET A 377 -2.89 7.12 8.22
C MET A 377 -2.31 6.82 9.60
N GLY A 378 -1.07 6.31 9.67
CA GLY A 378 -0.41 6.03 10.95
C GLY A 378 -0.34 7.25 11.87
N ALA A 379 -0.06 8.44 11.35
CA ALA A 379 -0.05 9.68 12.12
C ALA A 379 -1.46 10.05 12.64
N GLN A 380 -2.49 9.86 11.81
CA GLN A 380 -3.87 10.12 12.22
C GLN A 380 -4.34 9.16 13.31
N LEU A 381 -4.00 7.86 13.16
CA LEU A 381 -4.32 6.84 14.16
C LEU A 381 -3.61 7.10 15.50
N ALA A 382 -2.35 7.57 15.47
CA ALA A 382 -1.64 7.96 16.68
C ALA A 382 -2.37 9.11 17.41
N ARG A 383 -2.78 10.16 16.69
CA ARG A 383 -3.59 11.26 17.25
C ARG A 383 -4.89 10.75 17.87
N ARG A 384 -5.58 9.84 17.17
CA ARG A 384 -6.84 9.25 17.65
C ARG A 384 -6.63 8.41 18.92
N LEU A 385 -5.55 7.62 18.96
CA LEU A 385 -5.19 6.83 20.13
C LEU A 385 -4.85 7.72 21.34
N ILE A 386 -4.20 8.87 21.15
CA ILE A 386 -3.90 9.80 22.25
C ILE A 386 -5.17 10.53 22.70
N GLY A 387 -5.84 11.21 21.78
CA GLY A 387 -6.97 12.10 22.06
C GLY A 387 -8.32 11.40 22.25
N GLY A 388 -8.39 10.09 22.02
CA GLY A 388 -9.63 9.32 22.09
C GLY A 388 -10.66 9.79 21.05
N ALA A 389 -11.95 9.60 21.38
CA ALA A 389 -13.06 9.93 20.48
C ALA A 389 -13.17 11.42 20.09
N ARG A 390 -12.50 12.29 20.84
CA ARG A 390 -12.47 13.75 20.58
C ARG A 390 -11.45 14.15 19.48
N ALA A 391 -10.45 13.32 19.22
CA ALA A 391 -9.48 13.59 18.18
C ALA A 391 -10.06 13.28 16.82
N GLU A 392 -10.25 14.29 15.98
CA GLU A 392 -10.72 14.11 14.62
C GLU A 392 -9.66 13.43 13.74
N ILE A 393 -10.13 12.56 12.85
CA ILE A 393 -9.36 11.99 11.75
C ILE A 393 -10.06 12.29 10.43
N ASP A 394 -9.29 12.35 9.35
CA ASP A 394 -9.81 12.74 8.03
C ASP A 394 -10.33 11.54 7.22
N MET A 395 -10.63 10.44 7.91
CA MET A 395 -11.31 9.26 7.37
C MET A 395 -12.49 8.89 8.25
N PRO A 396 -13.59 8.40 7.67
CA PRO A 396 -14.77 8.05 8.45
C PRO A 396 -14.48 6.86 9.37
N VAL A 397 -14.93 6.95 10.62
CA VAL A 397 -14.99 5.80 11.52
C VAL A 397 -16.29 5.05 11.22
N THR A 398 -16.18 3.79 10.83
CA THR A 398 -17.31 2.96 10.39
C THR A 398 -17.48 1.72 11.24
N GLY A 399 -18.68 1.14 11.25
CA GLY A 399 -18.94 -0.16 11.88
C GLY A 399 -18.34 -1.30 11.05
N ILE A 400 -18.05 -2.42 11.71
CA ILE A 400 -17.63 -3.66 11.05
C ILE A 400 -18.84 -4.26 10.31
N LYS A 401 -18.81 -4.24 8.98
CA LYS A 401 -19.87 -4.78 8.12
C LYS A 401 -19.29 -5.86 7.20
N PRO A 402 -19.52 -7.15 7.50
CA PRO A 402 -19.06 -8.24 6.65
C PRO A 402 -19.63 -8.16 5.23
N ILE A 403 -18.81 -8.44 4.25
CA ILE A 403 -19.23 -8.55 2.84
C ILE A 403 -20.17 -9.75 2.74
N PRO A 404 -21.37 -9.58 2.15
CA PRO A 404 -22.29 -10.69 1.93
C PRO A 404 -21.63 -11.82 1.13
N MET A 405 -21.93 -13.07 1.50
CA MET A 405 -21.39 -14.26 0.84
C MET A 405 -19.85 -14.30 0.75
N HIS A 406 -19.14 -13.68 1.70
CA HIS A 406 -17.69 -13.54 1.71
C HIS A 406 -16.95 -14.87 1.47
N ALA A 407 -17.48 -16.01 1.90
CA ALA A 407 -16.84 -17.32 1.68
C ALA A 407 -16.57 -17.63 0.18
N PHE A 408 -17.33 -17.02 -0.73
CA PHE A 408 -17.19 -17.19 -2.18
C PHE A 408 -16.25 -16.17 -2.84
N TRP A 409 -15.57 -15.32 -2.06
CA TRP A 409 -14.70 -14.28 -2.62
C TRP A 409 -13.66 -14.81 -3.64
N PRO A 410 -13.07 -16.04 -3.52
CA PRO A 410 -12.09 -16.51 -4.50
C PRO A 410 -12.70 -16.70 -5.89
N VAL A 411 -13.95 -17.18 -5.95
CA VAL A 411 -14.70 -17.33 -7.21
C VAL A 411 -15.05 -15.94 -7.76
N GLY A 412 -15.57 -15.04 -6.91
CA GLY A 412 -15.91 -13.67 -7.30
C GLY A 412 -14.73 -12.91 -7.88
N VAL A 413 -13.55 -12.97 -7.26
CA VAL A 413 -12.33 -12.33 -7.77
C VAL A 413 -11.89 -12.96 -9.10
N THR A 414 -11.90 -14.28 -9.21
CA THR A 414 -11.50 -14.96 -10.45
C THR A 414 -12.42 -14.55 -11.61
N THR A 415 -13.72 -14.55 -11.39
CA THR A 415 -14.71 -14.12 -12.40
C THR A 415 -14.53 -12.65 -12.77
N ALA A 416 -14.33 -11.76 -11.79
CA ALA A 416 -14.09 -10.34 -12.03
C ALA A 416 -12.81 -10.09 -12.85
N VAL A 417 -11.74 -10.84 -12.56
CA VAL A 417 -10.48 -10.73 -13.31
C VAL A 417 -10.64 -11.21 -14.75
N ILE A 418 -11.35 -12.32 -14.98
CA ILE A 418 -11.61 -12.82 -16.35
C ILE A 418 -12.48 -11.82 -17.12
N ALA A 419 -13.60 -11.37 -16.53
CA ALA A 419 -14.49 -10.40 -17.15
C ALA A 419 -13.77 -9.08 -17.45
N GLY A 420 -12.97 -8.57 -16.51
CA GLY A 420 -12.16 -7.36 -16.70
C GLY A 420 -11.17 -7.49 -17.87
N ARG A 421 -10.46 -8.62 -17.96
CA ARG A 421 -9.54 -8.87 -19.09
C ARG A 421 -10.25 -8.92 -20.45
N VAL A 422 -11.46 -9.48 -20.49
CA VAL A 422 -12.27 -9.51 -21.72
C VAL A 422 -12.69 -8.10 -22.10
N ARG A 423 -13.21 -7.32 -21.14
CA ARG A 423 -13.59 -5.92 -21.37
C ARG A 423 -12.41 -5.06 -21.83
N ASP A 424 -11.26 -5.16 -21.15
CA ASP A 424 -10.04 -4.44 -21.54
C ASP A 424 -9.58 -4.78 -22.99
N ARG A 425 -9.79 -6.05 -23.43
CA ARG A 425 -9.49 -6.46 -24.83
C ARG A 425 -10.48 -5.89 -25.84
N LEU A 426 -11.73 -5.76 -25.45
CA LEU A 426 -12.81 -5.23 -26.31
C LEU A 426 -12.86 -3.69 -26.29
N GLY A 427 -12.11 -3.05 -25.36
CA GLY A 427 -12.08 -1.60 -25.22
C GLY A 427 -13.37 -1.02 -24.59
N ILE A 428 -14.13 -1.85 -23.83
CA ILE A 428 -15.42 -1.50 -23.20
C ILE A 428 -15.35 -1.59 -21.68
#